data_6b13db5b49516a447951548ac8717b95
#
_entry.id   6b13db5b49516a447951548ac8717b95
#
_cell.length_a   1.000
_cell.length_b   1.000
_cell.length_c   1.000
_cell.angle_alpha   90.00
_cell.angle_beta   90.00
_cell.angle_gamma   90.00
#
_symmetry.space_group_name_H-M   'P 1'
#
loop_
_entity.id
_entity.type
_entity.pdbx_description
1 polymer ?
#
loop_
_entity_poly.entity_id
_entity_poly.type
_entity_poly.pdbx_seq_one_letter_code
_entity_poly.pdbx_strand_id
1 'polypeptide(L)'
;MPRKRSKTLTEAELRLMKVLWAKGSATVGDVVESLPKGTPLAYTTVLTTLRILEQKGFVRHTKLGRAFTYEPIVGRDQVRRDILKHVVGLFFNNSRELLVVNMLEDGKIDAKELMRLKKLIDESG
;
A
#
# COMPACT_ATOMS: atom_id res chain seq x y z
N MET A 1 11.61 9.28 -18.81
CA MET A 1 10.64 8.18 -18.96
C MET A 1 9.93 7.91 -17.65
N PRO A 2 8.61 7.82 -17.68
CA PRO A 2 7.92 7.46 -16.46
C PRO A 2 8.33 6.05 -16.04
N ARG A 3 8.68 5.91 -14.77
CA ARG A 3 9.06 4.63 -14.21
C ARG A 3 7.84 3.75 -14.04
N LYS A 4 7.98 2.49 -14.41
CA LYS A 4 6.94 1.51 -14.15
C LYS A 4 6.79 1.37 -12.64
N ARG A 5 5.55 1.41 -12.14
CA ARG A 5 5.30 1.31 -10.71
C ARG A 5 5.76 -0.04 -10.16
N SER A 6 6.47 -0.02 -9.04
CA SER A 6 6.82 -1.23 -8.31
C SER A 6 5.55 -1.88 -7.75
N LYS A 7 5.51 -3.21 -7.72
CA LYS A 7 4.34 -3.95 -7.24
C LYS A 7 4.32 -4.15 -5.73
N THR A 8 5.42 -3.84 -5.03
CA THR A 8 5.56 -4.14 -3.61
C THR A 8 5.85 -2.88 -2.80
N LEU A 9 5.38 -2.90 -1.55
CA LEU A 9 5.67 -1.87 -0.56
C LEU A 9 6.30 -2.51 0.67
N THR A 10 7.29 -1.83 1.23
CA THR A 10 7.80 -2.20 2.55
C THR A 10 6.78 -1.78 3.61
N GLU A 11 6.95 -2.28 4.82
CA GLU A 11 6.09 -1.90 5.94
C GLU A 11 6.13 -0.41 6.24
N ALA A 12 7.33 0.19 6.23
CA ALA A 12 7.50 1.63 6.43
C ALA A 12 6.82 2.44 5.32
N GLU A 13 7.00 2.01 4.07
CA GLU A 13 6.36 2.65 2.93
C GLU A 13 4.84 2.61 3.04
N LEU A 14 4.29 1.46 3.44
CA LEU A 14 2.85 1.32 3.61
C LEU A 14 2.30 2.27 4.69
N ARG A 15 3.03 2.44 5.80
CA ARG A 15 2.63 3.38 6.85
C ARG A 15 2.48 4.79 6.30
N LEU A 16 3.43 5.24 5.49
CA LEU A 16 3.37 6.56 4.88
C LEU A 16 2.24 6.66 3.87
N MET A 17 2.03 5.63 3.06
CA MET A 17 0.92 5.61 2.12
C MET A 17 -0.42 5.70 2.82
N LYS A 18 -0.60 5.02 3.96
CA LYS A 18 -1.84 5.10 4.74
C LYS A 18 -2.13 6.52 5.20
N VAL A 19 -1.11 7.27 5.61
CA VAL A 19 -1.26 8.68 5.98
C VAL A 19 -1.70 9.51 4.77
N LEU A 20 -1.04 9.32 3.64
CA LEU A 20 -1.35 10.08 2.42
C LEU A 20 -2.74 9.75 1.88
N TRP A 21 -3.15 8.49 1.92
CA TRP A 21 -4.52 8.13 1.50
C TRP A 21 -5.57 8.76 2.41
N ALA A 22 -5.29 8.85 3.71
CA ALA A 22 -6.21 9.46 4.65
C ALA A 22 -6.30 10.97 4.49
N LYS A 23 -5.18 11.64 4.20
CA LYS A 23 -5.11 13.10 4.11
C LYS A 23 -5.29 13.63 2.68
N GLY A 24 -5.04 12.82 1.67
CA GLY A 24 -5.05 13.24 0.27
C GLY A 24 -3.73 13.85 -0.17
N SER A 25 -3.14 14.73 0.63
CA SER A 25 -1.81 15.28 0.42
C SER A 25 -1.25 15.73 1.78
N ALA A 26 0.05 15.77 1.90
CA ALA A 26 0.70 16.14 3.16
C ALA A 26 2.13 16.58 2.93
N THR A 27 2.61 17.50 3.76
CA THR A 27 4.04 17.84 3.82
C THR A 27 4.78 16.72 4.58
N VAL A 28 6.11 16.71 4.49
CA VAL A 28 6.92 15.76 5.25
C VAL A 28 6.63 15.88 6.75
N GLY A 29 6.54 17.13 7.25
CA GLY A 29 6.22 17.39 8.66
C GLY A 29 4.84 16.84 9.05
N ASP A 30 3.84 17.02 8.19
CA ASP A 30 2.50 16.49 8.44
C ASP A 30 2.50 14.96 8.55
N VAL A 31 3.28 14.30 7.71
CA VAL A 31 3.40 12.84 7.75
C VAL A 31 4.04 12.41 9.07
N VAL A 32 5.15 13.07 9.47
CA VAL A 32 5.82 12.77 10.74
C VAL A 32 4.85 12.87 11.92
N GLU A 33 4.06 13.95 11.97
CA GLU A 33 3.11 14.17 13.05
C GLU A 33 1.95 13.19 13.04
N SER A 34 1.61 12.66 11.87
CA SER A 34 0.47 11.75 11.72
C SER A 34 0.81 10.29 11.98
N LEU A 35 2.09 9.96 12.09
CA LEU A 35 2.49 8.58 12.40
C LEU A 35 2.09 8.19 13.81
N PRO A 36 1.72 6.91 14.04
CA PRO A 36 1.37 6.45 15.38
C PRO A 36 2.50 6.68 16.39
N LYS A 37 2.15 7.09 17.60
CA LYS A 37 3.12 7.38 18.65
C LYS A 37 4.01 6.19 19.01
N GLY A 38 3.51 4.98 18.84
CA GLY A 38 4.27 3.77 19.14
C GLY A 38 5.33 3.42 18.10
N THR A 39 5.27 4.02 16.91
CA THR A 39 6.20 3.75 15.81
C THR A 39 6.59 5.04 15.09
N PRO A 40 7.20 6.00 15.82
CA PRO A 40 7.60 7.26 15.20
C PRO A 40 8.77 7.02 14.24
N LEU A 41 8.85 7.86 13.20
CA LEU A 41 9.99 7.90 12.30
C LEU A 41 10.57 9.32 12.29
N ALA A 42 11.88 9.42 12.18
CA ALA A 42 12.56 10.70 12.07
C ALA A 42 12.17 11.40 10.76
N TYR A 43 12.21 12.72 10.77
CA TYR A 43 11.91 13.54 9.60
C TYR A 43 12.73 13.10 8.37
N THR A 44 14.04 12.89 8.54
CA THR A 44 14.91 12.47 7.46
C THR A 44 14.53 11.11 6.88
N THR A 45 14.11 10.18 7.74
CA THR A 45 13.65 8.85 7.33
C THR A 45 12.36 8.96 6.52
N VAL A 46 11.42 9.79 6.97
CA VAL A 46 10.17 10.03 6.25
C VAL A 46 10.45 10.64 4.89
N LEU A 47 11.30 11.66 4.81
CA LEU A 47 11.66 12.29 3.55
C LEU A 47 12.29 11.30 2.58
N THR A 48 13.24 10.51 3.05
CA THR A 48 13.91 9.50 2.23
C THR A 48 12.92 8.47 1.71
N THR A 49 12.03 8.00 2.59
CA THR A 49 11.00 7.01 2.23
C THR A 49 10.02 7.58 1.20
N LEU A 50 9.60 8.83 1.36
CA LEU A 50 8.73 9.49 0.37
C LEU A 50 9.39 9.61 -0.99
N ARG A 51 10.69 9.91 -1.01
CA ARG A 51 11.47 9.95 -2.27
C ARG A 51 11.53 8.59 -2.94
N ILE A 52 11.69 7.53 -2.15
CA ILE A 52 11.68 6.17 -2.66
C ILE A 52 10.30 5.83 -3.23
N LEU A 53 9.23 6.20 -2.52
CA LEU A 53 7.86 6.01 -3.00
C LEU A 53 7.60 6.74 -4.32
N GLU A 54 8.17 7.91 -4.47
CA GLU A 54 8.06 8.66 -5.73
C GLU A 54 8.79 7.94 -6.85
N GLN A 55 9.99 7.43 -6.59
CA GLN A 55 10.75 6.65 -7.56
C GLN A 55 10.01 5.37 -7.96
N LYS A 56 9.32 4.76 -7.02
CA LYS A 56 8.53 3.55 -7.27
C LYS A 56 7.21 3.82 -7.99
N GLY A 57 6.80 5.08 -8.11
CA GLY A 57 5.57 5.44 -8.82
C GLY A 57 4.31 5.48 -7.99
N PHE A 58 4.43 5.57 -6.67
CA PHE A 58 3.26 5.61 -5.76
C PHE A 58 2.81 7.01 -5.40
N VAL A 59 3.73 7.97 -5.38
CA VAL A 59 3.43 9.34 -5.00
C VAL A 59 4.11 10.30 -5.96
N ARG A 60 3.65 11.55 -5.93
CA ARG A 60 4.33 12.67 -6.58
C ARG A 60 4.44 13.81 -5.58
N HIS A 61 5.38 14.72 -5.82
CA HIS A 61 5.48 15.89 -4.97
C HIS A 61 5.26 17.16 -5.78
N THR A 62 4.79 18.19 -5.09
CA THR A 62 4.76 19.56 -5.60
C THR A 62 5.48 20.43 -4.59
N LYS A 63 6.08 21.51 -5.05
CA LYS A 63 6.74 22.47 -4.17
C LYS A 63 5.89 23.72 -4.11
N LEU A 64 5.46 24.09 -2.92
CA LEU A 64 4.74 25.32 -2.68
C LEU A 64 5.57 26.16 -1.71
N GLY A 65 6.16 27.25 -2.21
CA GLY A 65 7.13 28.00 -1.42
C GLY A 65 8.36 27.17 -1.13
N ARG A 66 8.65 26.95 0.16
CA ARG A 66 9.78 26.12 0.61
C ARG A 66 9.37 24.70 0.99
N ALA A 67 8.06 24.43 1.00
CA ALA A 67 7.54 23.14 1.44
C ALA A 67 7.29 22.21 0.27
N PHE A 68 7.71 20.95 0.44
CA PHE A 68 7.34 19.87 -0.48
C PHE A 68 6.09 19.18 0.05
N THR A 69 5.08 19.08 -0.81
CA THR A 69 3.84 18.39 -0.50
C THR A 69 3.78 17.13 -1.33
N TYR A 70 3.54 15.99 -0.69
CA TYR A 70 3.42 14.70 -1.36
C TYR A 70 1.97 14.28 -1.43
N GLU A 71 1.59 13.67 -2.55
CA GLU A 71 0.24 13.13 -2.72
C GLU A 71 0.30 11.77 -3.41
N PRO A 72 -0.63 10.85 -3.07
CA PRO A 72 -0.66 9.55 -3.74
C PRO A 72 -1.17 9.71 -5.17
N ILE A 73 -0.54 8.98 -6.10
CA ILE A 73 -1.00 8.92 -7.50
C ILE A 73 -1.65 7.59 -7.82
N VAL A 74 -1.72 6.70 -6.84
CA VAL A 74 -2.42 5.42 -6.93
C VAL A 74 -3.33 5.28 -5.71
N GLY A 75 -4.52 4.73 -5.92
CA GLY A 75 -5.46 4.52 -4.83
C GLY A 75 -5.12 3.27 -4.01
N ARG A 76 -5.65 3.25 -2.78
CA ARG A 76 -5.46 2.13 -1.85
C ARG A 76 -5.92 0.80 -2.46
N ASP A 77 -7.09 0.79 -3.09
CA ASP A 77 -7.66 -0.43 -3.64
C ASP A 77 -6.85 -0.98 -4.82
N GLN A 78 -6.32 -0.08 -5.65
CA GLN A 78 -5.46 -0.48 -6.76
C GLN A 78 -4.17 -1.13 -6.25
N VAL A 79 -3.54 -0.52 -5.24
CA VAL A 79 -2.32 -1.06 -4.63
C VAL A 79 -2.60 -2.43 -4.02
N ARG A 80 -3.72 -2.55 -3.30
CA ARG A 80 -4.12 -3.80 -2.66
C ARG A 80 -4.29 -4.92 -3.70
N ARG A 81 -4.97 -4.64 -4.80
CA ARG A 81 -5.15 -5.61 -5.89
C ARG A 81 -3.84 -6.01 -6.53
N ASP A 82 -2.97 -5.05 -6.79
CA ASP A 82 -1.68 -5.32 -7.42
C ASP A 82 -0.79 -6.19 -6.54
N ILE A 83 -0.75 -5.91 -5.24
CA ILE A 83 0.02 -6.69 -4.28
C ILE A 83 -0.54 -8.11 -4.19
N LEU A 84 -1.86 -8.24 -4.13
CA LEU A 84 -2.50 -9.56 -4.07
C LEU A 84 -2.17 -10.39 -5.31
N LYS A 85 -2.27 -9.79 -6.50
CA LYS A 85 -1.91 -10.48 -7.75
C LYS A 85 -0.44 -10.91 -7.75
N HIS A 86 0.44 -10.07 -7.23
CA HIS A 86 1.86 -10.35 -7.16
C HIS A 86 2.14 -11.56 -6.26
N VAL A 87 1.52 -11.57 -5.07
CA VAL A 87 1.66 -12.68 -4.11
C VAL A 87 1.10 -13.97 -4.69
N VAL A 88 -0.09 -13.92 -5.29
CA VAL A 88 -0.72 -15.10 -5.91
C VAL A 88 0.17 -15.65 -7.02
N GLY A 89 0.78 -14.76 -7.82
CA GLY A 89 1.69 -15.17 -8.88
C GLY A 89 2.95 -15.84 -8.36
N LEU A 90 3.56 -15.28 -7.30
CA LEU A 90 4.84 -15.78 -6.78
C LEU A 90 4.70 -17.04 -5.93
N PHE A 91 3.68 -17.10 -5.07
CA PHE A 91 3.61 -18.14 -4.05
C PHE A 91 2.51 -19.17 -4.27
N PHE A 92 1.55 -18.88 -5.15
CA PHE A 92 0.39 -19.71 -5.34
C PHE A 92 0.17 -20.12 -6.81
N ASN A 93 1.20 -20.05 -7.62
CA ASN A 93 1.16 -20.45 -9.04
C ASN A 93 -0.02 -19.82 -9.80
N ASN A 94 -0.32 -18.56 -9.51
CA ASN A 94 -1.46 -17.83 -10.06
C ASN A 94 -2.83 -18.45 -9.70
N SER A 95 -2.88 -19.27 -8.66
CA SER A 95 -4.11 -19.91 -8.20
C SER A 95 -4.72 -19.17 -7.03
N ARG A 96 -5.82 -18.47 -7.26
CA ARG A 96 -6.61 -17.82 -6.20
C ARG A 96 -7.21 -18.86 -5.28
N GLU A 97 -7.59 -20.02 -5.84
CA GLU A 97 -8.14 -21.13 -5.06
C GLU A 97 -7.14 -21.64 -4.03
N LEU A 98 -5.88 -21.79 -4.44
CA LEU A 98 -4.84 -22.26 -3.53
C LEU A 98 -4.63 -21.26 -2.37
N LEU A 99 -4.66 -19.97 -2.65
CA LEU A 99 -4.59 -18.94 -1.62
C LEU A 99 -5.74 -19.11 -0.61
N VAL A 100 -6.95 -19.25 -1.11
CA VAL A 100 -8.15 -19.41 -0.26
C VAL A 100 -8.06 -20.70 0.56
N VAL A 101 -7.64 -21.81 -0.04
CA VAL A 101 -7.47 -23.09 0.67
C VAL A 101 -6.48 -22.94 1.81
N ASN A 102 -5.35 -22.28 1.57
CA ASN A 102 -4.35 -22.06 2.63
C ASN A 102 -4.92 -21.21 3.77
N MET A 103 -5.72 -20.20 3.46
CA MET A 103 -6.37 -19.38 4.48
C MET A 103 -7.35 -20.18 5.32
N LEU A 104 -8.08 -21.10 4.69
CA LEU A 104 -9.01 -22.00 5.40
C LEU A 104 -8.29 -22.99 6.32
N GLU A 105 -7.18 -23.51 5.86
CA GLU A 105 -6.38 -24.48 6.65
C GLU A 105 -5.85 -23.86 7.94
N ASP A 106 -5.65 -22.54 7.97
CA ASP A 106 -5.26 -21.82 9.18
C ASP A 106 -6.38 -21.76 10.22
N GLY A 107 -7.61 -22.11 9.83
CA GLY A 107 -8.76 -22.11 10.76
C GLY A 107 -9.20 -20.73 11.23
N LYS A 108 -8.70 -19.67 10.62
CA LYS A 108 -9.01 -18.29 11.01
C LYS A 108 -10.15 -17.66 10.22
N ILE A 109 -10.61 -18.34 9.19
CA ILE A 109 -11.69 -17.85 8.33
C ILE A 109 -12.82 -18.87 8.35
N ASP A 110 -14.05 -18.41 8.68
CA ASP A 110 -15.22 -19.25 8.63
C ASP A 110 -15.89 -19.23 7.25
N ALA A 111 -16.91 -20.05 7.07
CA ALA A 111 -17.60 -20.20 5.79
C ALA A 111 -18.23 -18.89 5.31
N LYS A 112 -18.75 -18.06 6.22
CA LYS A 112 -19.35 -16.76 5.85
C LYS A 112 -18.32 -15.79 5.35
N GLU A 113 -17.18 -15.72 6.04
CA GLU A 113 -16.05 -14.87 5.61
C GLU A 113 -15.52 -15.32 4.26
N LEU A 114 -15.43 -16.64 4.05
CA LEU A 114 -14.97 -17.20 2.79
C LEU A 114 -15.88 -16.80 1.64
N MET A 115 -17.19 -16.91 1.81
CA MET A 115 -18.14 -16.52 0.76
C MET A 115 -18.05 -15.04 0.45
N ARG A 116 -17.85 -14.22 1.47
CA ARG A 116 -17.66 -12.77 1.29
C ARG A 116 -16.38 -12.46 0.50
N LEU A 117 -15.29 -13.13 0.85
CA LEU A 117 -14.02 -12.98 0.14
C LEU A 117 -14.13 -13.45 -1.31
N LYS A 118 -14.76 -14.59 -1.54
CA LYS A 118 -14.98 -15.12 -2.89
C LYS A 118 -15.71 -14.12 -3.76
N LYS A 119 -16.77 -13.53 -3.21
CA LYS A 119 -17.55 -12.51 -3.93
C LYS A 119 -16.69 -11.30 -4.28
N LEU A 120 -15.87 -10.82 -3.35
CA LEU A 120 -14.98 -9.69 -3.59
C LEU A 120 -13.93 -10.00 -4.67
N ILE A 121 -13.37 -11.21 -4.64
CA ILE A 121 -12.38 -11.65 -5.62
C ILE A 121 -13.01 -11.74 -7.01
N ASP A 122 -14.21 -12.32 -7.10
CA ASP A 122 -14.93 -12.47 -8.36
C ASP A 122 -15.30 -11.10 -8.96
N GLU A 123 -15.70 -10.14 -8.12
CA GLU A 123 -16.06 -8.79 -8.55
C GLU A 123 -14.85 -7.96 -8.98
N SER A 124 -13.68 -8.23 -8.41
CA SER A 124 -12.46 -7.47 -8.72
C SER A 124 -11.68 -8.03 -9.91
N GLY A 125 -12.15 -9.15 -10.39
CA GLY A 125 -11.45 -9.91 -11.41
C GLY A 125 -11.56 -9.49 -12.77
#